data_6ee5692ec6006569dc09d53b192392dc
#
_entry.id   6ee5692ec6006569dc09d53b192392dc
#
_cell.length_a   1.000
_cell.length_b   1.000
_cell.length_c   1.000
_cell.angle_alpha   90.00
_cell.angle_beta   90.00
_cell.angle_gamma   90.00
#
_symmetry.space_group_name_H-M   'P 1'
#
loop_
_entity.id
_entity.type
_entity.pdbx_description
1 polymer ?
#
loop_
_entity_poly.entity_id
_entity_poly.type
_entity_poly.pdbx_seq_one_letter_code
_entity_poly.pdbx_strand_id
1 'polypeptide(L)'
;MKEDEYSYLSQRIKIMDRLYHFNHRIDGVLVEQSKSECMIFPTKKIIETETNQYKDFYLLDVLREVSAVPVYIGIGYGKTANESKYNAYESMKKMERSRQNSAYIVFENGEVMGPLETGRGAKKQDSFDEKFYRAATETGLSVNTIYKIFGGIVKEEKADFTSRELAAICGVSVRTMDRIILKLCDAGYCEVISEKLMHKSGRPSRILRLHPLQIYNG
;
A
#
# COMPACT_ATOMS: atom_id res chain seq x y z
N MET A 1 19.41 -31.89 -1.67
CA MET A 1 19.62 -31.02 -2.88
C MET A 1 18.31 -30.59 -3.52
N LYS A 2 17.38 -31.49 -3.93
CA LYS A 2 16.09 -31.08 -4.49
C LYS A 2 15.10 -30.46 -3.49
N GLU A 3 15.07 -30.92 -2.24
CA GLU A 3 14.22 -30.36 -1.18
C GLU A 3 14.63 -28.94 -0.78
N ASP A 4 15.93 -28.66 -0.74
CA ASP A 4 16.46 -27.32 -0.42
C ASP A 4 16.11 -26.30 -1.51
N GLU A 5 16.17 -26.73 -2.79
CA GLU A 5 15.82 -25.86 -3.92
C GLU A 5 14.33 -25.53 -3.96
N TYR A 6 13.47 -26.53 -3.70
CA TYR A 6 12.03 -26.33 -3.61
C TYR A 6 11.64 -25.43 -2.45
N SER A 7 12.24 -25.63 -1.29
CA SER A 7 12.05 -24.79 -0.10
C SER A 7 12.43 -23.33 -0.36
N TYR A 8 13.60 -23.14 -1.00
CA TYR A 8 14.05 -21.80 -1.39
C TYR A 8 13.08 -21.11 -2.37
N LEU A 9 12.63 -21.82 -3.41
CA LEU A 9 11.69 -21.28 -4.40
C LEU A 9 10.34 -20.93 -3.75
N SER A 10 9.80 -21.82 -2.93
CA SER A 10 8.56 -21.59 -2.21
C SER A 10 8.63 -20.35 -1.30
N GLN A 11 9.74 -20.17 -0.60
CA GLN A 11 9.98 -19.04 0.25
C GLN A 11 10.12 -17.73 -0.55
N ARG A 12 10.87 -17.78 -1.65
CA ARG A 12 11.03 -16.65 -2.56
C ARG A 12 9.67 -16.18 -3.11
N ILE A 13 8.80 -17.12 -3.53
CA ILE A 13 7.44 -16.81 -4.01
C ILE A 13 6.66 -16.03 -2.93
N LYS A 14 6.68 -16.47 -1.68
CA LYS A 14 6.00 -15.79 -0.58
C LYS A 14 6.54 -14.38 -0.33
N ILE A 15 7.86 -14.20 -0.37
CA ILE A 15 8.49 -12.89 -0.21
C ILE A 15 8.12 -11.97 -1.37
N MET A 16 8.21 -12.47 -2.61
CA MET A 16 7.85 -11.68 -3.80
C MET A 16 6.38 -11.29 -3.81
N ASP A 17 5.49 -12.19 -3.39
CA ASP A 17 4.07 -11.88 -3.21
C ASP A 17 3.89 -10.68 -2.29
N ARG A 18 4.50 -10.67 -1.11
CA ARG A 18 4.43 -9.56 -0.16
C ARG A 18 5.03 -8.25 -0.72
N LEU A 19 6.13 -8.35 -1.45
CA LEU A 19 6.74 -7.18 -2.11
C LEU A 19 5.85 -6.62 -3.22
N TYR A 20 5.23 -7.47 -4.05
CA TYR A 20 4.29 -7.02 -5.08
C TYR A 20 3.05 -6.37 -4.46
N HIS A 21 2.51 -6.94 -3.38
CA HIS A 21 1.41 -6.36 -2.63
C HIS A 21 1.76 -4.96 -2.08
N PHE A 22 2.90 -4.84 -1.41
CA PHE A 22 3.39 -3.56 -0.92
C PHE A 22 3.59 -2.55 -2.06
N ASN A 23 4.28 -2.96 -3.12
CA ASN A 23 4.55 -2.10 -4.27
C ASN A 23 3.26 -1.59 -4.94
N HIS A 24 2.27 -2.46 -5.07
CA HIS A 24 0.97 -2.09 -5.64
C HIS A 24 0.23 -1.07 -4.76
N ARG A 25 0.25 -1.26 -3.44
CA ARG A 25 -0.37 -0.34 -2.47
C ARG A 25 0.21 1.07 -2.57
N ILE A 26 1.52 1.19 -2.73
CA ILE A 26 2.22 2.48 -2.80
C ILE A 26 2.31 3.06 -4.21
N ASP A 27 1.76 2.38 -5.22
CA ASP A 27 1.86 2.76 -6.62
C ASP A 27 3.33 2.98 -7.07
N GLY A 28 4.21 2.11 -6.57
CA GLY A 28 5.64 2.14 -6.82
C GLY A 28 6.06 1.38 -8.09
N VAL A 29 7.34 1.45 -8.38
CA VAL A 29 7.99 0.62 -9.41
C VAL A 29 8.91 -0.36 -8.73
N LEU A 30 8.63 -1.65 -8.86
CA LEU A 30 9.45 -2.74 -8.34
C LEU A 30 10.35 -3.30 -9.44
N VAL A 31 11.64 -3.40 -9.16
CA VAL A 31 12.66 -3.96 -10.07
C VAL A 31 13.42 -5.05 -9.34
N GLU A 32 13.40 -6.26 -9.86
CA GLU A 32 14.26 -7.35 -9.38
C GLU A 32 15.70 -7.12 -9.88
N GLN A 33 16.64 -6.90 -8.96
CA GLN A 33 18.05 -6.71 -9.30
C GLN A 33 18.81 -8.05 -9.36
N SER A 34 18.42 -9.00 -8.50
CA SER A 34 18.96 -10.35 -8.47
C SER A 34 17.94 -11.34 -7.87
N LYS A 35 18.33 -12.60 -7.68
CA LYS A 35 17.48 -13.60 -7.02
C LYS A 35 17.14 -13.25 -5.56
N SER A 36 17.95 -12.42 -4.90
CA SER A 36 17.81 -12.05 -3.49
C SER A 36 17.62 -10.55 -3.25
N GLU A 37 17.63 -9.74 -4.30
CA GLU A 37 17.56 -8.29 -4.19
C GLU A 37 16.44 -7.72 -5.06
N CYS A 38 15.58 -6.93 -4.45
CA CYS A 38 14.56 -6.14 -5.12
C CYS A 38 14.71 -4.67 -4.76
N MET A 39 14.37 -3.82 -5.70
CA MET A 39 14.39 -2.37 -5.52
C MET A 39 13.02 -1.81 -5.83
N ILE A 40 12.54 -0.92 -4.95
CA ILE A 40 11.27 -0.21 -5.12
C ILE A 40 11.56 1.28 -5.12
N PHE A 41 10.93 2.01 -6.03
CA PHE A 41 11.09 3.47 -6.19
C PHE A 41 9.79 4.19 -5.77
N PRO A 42 9.62 4.49 -4.49
CA PRO A 42 8.50 5.30 -4.00
C PRO A 42 8.87 6.79 -3.98
N THR A 43 7.87 7.63 -3.72
CA THR A 43 8.14 9.03 -3.38
C THR A 43 8.52 9.19 -1.91
N LYS A 44 9.21 10.31 -1.56
CA LYS A 44 9.55 10.66 -0.18
C LYS A 44 8.33 10.60 0.73
N LYS A 45 7.21 11.21 0.33
CA LYS A 45 5.98 11.25 1.11
C LYS A 45 5.41 9.85 1.41
N ILE A 46 5.54 8.93 0.47
CA ILE A 46 5.12 7.54 0.66
C ILE A 46 5.97 6.89 1.75
N ILE A 47 7.29 7.03 1.68
CA ILE A 47 8.19 6.46 2.70
C ILE A 47 7.91 7.06 4.08
N GLU A 48 7.72 8.36 4.18
CA GLU A 48 7.37 9.03 5.44
C GLU A 48 6.07 8.46 6.04
N THR A 49 5.08 8.17 5.20
CA THR A 49 3.80 7.56 5.62
C THR A 49 3.98 6.11 6.03
N GLU A 50 4.64 5.30 5.18
CA GLU A 50 4.80 3.85 5.39
C GLU A 50 5.75 3.52 6.55
N THR A 51 6.60 4.47 6.94
CA THR A 51 7.51 4.32 8.07
C THR A 51 7.05 5.07 9.32
N ASN A 52 5.80 5.56 9.35
CA ASN A 52 5.28 6.35 10.47
C ASN A 52 6.27 7.45 10.88
N GLN A 53 6.69 8.28 9.92
CA GLN A 53 7.73 9.30 10.09
C GLN A 53 9.06 8.72 10.61
N TYR A 54 9.50 7.63 9.97
CA TYR A 54 10.79 6.94 10.23
C TYR A 54 10.90 6.26 11.61
N LYS A 55 9.78 6.00 12.28
CA LYS A 55 9.78 5.31 13.58
C LYS A 55 9.78 3.80 13.43
N ASP A 56 8.90 3.29 12.58
CA ASP A 56 8.71 1.86 12.35
C ASP A 56 8.51 1.59 10.86
N PHE A 57 8.61 0.33 10.44
CA PHE A 57 8.37 -0.05 9.05
C PHE A 57 7.61 -1.37 8.95
N TYR A 58 6.32 -1.27 8.73
CA TYR A 58 5.41 -2.39 8.57
C TYR A 58 5.88 -3.46 7.58
N LEU A 59 6.44 -3.07 6.42
CA LEU A 59 6.94 -4.04 5.43
C LEU A 59 7.97 -5.01 6.03
N LEU A 60 8.79 -4.53 6.97
CA LEU A 60 9.78 -5.38 7.65
C LEU A 60 9.10 -6.51 8.44
N ASP A 61 7.98 -6.22 9.12
CA ASP A 61 7.22 -7.23 9.86
C ASP A 61 6.62 -8.28 8.94
N VAL A 62 5.96 -7.82 7.87
CA VAL A 62 5.33 -8.70 6.87
C VAL A 62 6.33 -9.63 6.20
N LEU A 63 7.50 -9.12 5.84
CA LEU A 63 8.55 -9.95 5.23
C LEU A 63 9.18 -10.91 6.24
N ARG A 64 9.32 -10.50 7.49
CA ARG A 64 9.80 -11.35 8.58
C ARG A 64 8.91 -12.56 8.82
N GLU A 65 7.59 -12.40 8.72
CA GLU A 65 6.63 -13.49 8.93
C GLU A 65 6.75 -14.61 7.88
N VAL A 66 7.16 -14.27 6.67
CA VAL A 66 7.24 -15.22 5.54
C VAL A 66 8.67 -15.65 5.20
N SER A 67 9.69 -15.01 5.78
CA SER A 67 11.11 -15.30 5.50
C SER A 67 11.75 -16.11 6.63
N ALA A 68 12.39 -17.24 6.29
CA ALA A 68 13.21 -18.01 7.23
C ALA A 68 14.65 -17.46 7.38
N VAL A 69 15.04 -16.50 6.53
CA VAL A 69 16.34 -15.83 6.57
C VAL A 69 16.16 -14.37 6.92
N PRO A 70 17.17 -13.71 7.49
CA PRO A 70 17.11 -12.29 7.79
C PRO A 70 16.80 -11.45 6.55
N VAL A 71 15.90 -10.47 6.71
CA VAL A 71 15.52 -9.49 5.68
C VAL A 71 16.14 -8.15 6.04
N TYR A 72 16.76 -7.53 5.05
CA TYR A 72 17.38 -6.21 5.18
C TYR A 72 16.70 -5.23 4.23
N ILE A 73 16.28 -4.09 4.75
CA ILE A 73 15.65 -3.05 3.95
C ILE A 73 16.49 -1.77 4.03
N GLY A 74 17.13 -1.40 2.93
CA GLY A 74 17.85 -0.14 2.80
C GLY A 74 16.98 0.92 2.15
N ILE A 75 16.79 2.06 2.80
CA ILE A 75 16.11 3.22 2.25
C ILE A 75 17.13 4.31 1.97
N GLY A 76 17.16 4.83 0.74
CA GLY A 76 18.09 5.88 0.34
C GLY A 76 17.34 7.09 -0.20
N TYR A 77 17.69 8.27 0.31
CA TYR A 77 17.27 9.56 -0.22
C TYR A 77 18.38 10.16 -1.07
N GLY A 78 18.02 10.85 -2.14
CA GLY A 78 18.96 11.53 -3.00
C GLY A 78 18.24 12.45 -3.97
N LYS A 79 18.96 13.40 -4.54
CA LYS A 79 18.46 14.34 -5.56
C LYS A 79 18.19 13.65 -6.89
N THR A 80 18.84 12.52 -7.12
CA THR A 80 18.68 11.68 -8.30
C THR A 80 18.40 10.24 -7.92
N ALA A 81 17.81 9.46 -8.84
CA ALA A 81 17.58 8.04 -8.64
C ALA A 81 18.89 7.27 -8.36
N ASN A 82 20.00 7.65 -9.00
CA ASN A 82 21.29 7.01 -8.77
C ASN A 82 21.83 7.30 -7.37
N GLU A 83 21.70 8.52 -6.88
CA GLU A 83 22.08 8.89 -5.52
C GLU A 83 21.22 8.17 -4.49
N SER A 84 19.90 8.14 -4.68
CA SER A 84 18.99 7.38 -3.82
C SER A 84 19.33 5.89 -3.79
N LYS A 85 19.62 5.30 -4.96
CA LYS A 85 20.08 3.92 -5.07
C LYS A 85 21.38 3.68 -4.31
N TYR A 86 22.37 4.55 -4.49
CA TYR A 86 23.65 4.46 -3.77
C TYR A 86 23.42 4.52 -2.25
N ASN A 87 22.64 5.48 -1.78
CA ASN A 87 22.33 5.63 -0.35
C ASN A 87 21.56 4.45 0.22
N ALA A 88 20.66 3.83 -0.56
CA ALA A 88 19.99 2.60 -0.17
C ALA A 88 20.99 1.44 0.02
N TYR A 89 21.96 1.26 -0.87
CA TYR A 89 23.03 0.27 -0.71
C TYR A 89 23.93 0.57 0.48
N GLU A 90 24.29 1.82 0.72
CA GLU A 90 25.07 2.21 1.90
C GLU A 90 24.34 1.90 3.19
N SER A 91 23.01 2.06 3.23
CA SER A 91 22.21 1.66 4.39
C SER A 91 22.24 0.15 4.62
N MET A 92 22.18 -0.66 3.56
CA MET A 92 22.25 -2.13 3.65
C MET A 92 23.57 -2.64 4.19
N LYS A 93 24.72 -2.06 3.81
CA LYS A 93 26.04 -2.43 4.31
C LYS A 93 26.16 -2.33 5.84
N LYS A 94 25.36 -1.44 6.46
CA LYS A 94 25.35 -1.30 7.93
C LYS A 94 24.63 -2.46 8.62
N MET A 95 23.73 -3.15 7.90
CA MET A 95 22.89 -4.23 8.43
C MET A 95 23.55 -5.61 8.34
N GLU A 96 24.42 -5.85 7.38
CA GLU A 96 25.06 -7.16 7.16
C GLU A 96 25.74 -7.72 8.40
N ARG A 97 26.16 -6.86 9.33
CA ARG A 97 26.81 -7.25 10.58
C ARG A 97 25.84 -7.72 11.66
N SER A 98 24.55 -7.34 11.57
CA SER A 98 23.59 -7.57 12.67
C SER A 98 22.95 -8.97 12.65
N ARG A 99 22.92 -9.64 11.50
CA ARG A 99 22.22 -10.92 11.27
C ARG A 99 20.76 -10.96 11.74
N GLN A 100 20.14 -9.80 11.87
CA GLN A 100 18.74 -9.64 12.29
C GLN A 100 17.97 -8.83 11.24
N ASN A 101 16.67 -9.10 11.12
CA ASN A 101 15.79 -8.28 10.30
C ASN A 101 15.91 -6.82 10.72
N SER A 102 16.20 -5.94 9.78
CA SER A 102 16.40 -4.53 10.07
C SER A 102 16.15 -3.65 8.85
N ALA A 103 15.75 -2.41 9.11
CA ALA A 103 15.63 -1.37 8.11
C ALA A 103 16.42 -0.14 8.54
N TYR A 104 17.14 0.47 7.60
CA TYR A 104 17.91 1.69 7.82
C TYR A 104 17.66 2.68 6.71
N ILE A 105 17.83 3.96 7.03
CA ILE A 105 17.67 5.08 6.10
C ILE A 105 19.01 5.81 6.00
N VAL A 106 19.41 6.16 4.78
CA VAL A 106 20.48 7.12 4.52
C VAL A 106 19.87 8.32 3.79
N PHE A 107 19.99 9.49 4.40
CA PHE A 107 19.48 10.75 3.87
C PHE A 107 20.48 11.39 2.87
N GLU A 108 20.01 12.39 2.10
CA GLU A 108 20.84 13.15 1.14
C GLU A 108 22.09 13.76 1.76
N ASN A 109 22.01 14.17 3.03
CA ASN A 109 23.14 14.76 3.78
C ASN A 109 24.10 13.70 4.35
N GLY A 110 23.88 12.41 4.06
CA GLY A 110 24.66 11.29 4.58
C GLY A 110 24.28 10.87 6.01
N GLU A 111 23.31 11.51 6.64
CA GLU A 111 22.79 11.10 7.94
C GLU A 111 22.18 9.72 7.84
N VAL A 112 22.37 8.89 8.88
CA VAL A 112 21.88 7.53 8.95
C VAL A 112 20.91 7.39 10.11
N MET A 113 19.73 6.89 9.81
CA MET A 113 18.70 6.59 10.80
C MET A 113 18.38 5.08 10.80
N GLY A 114 18.20 4.50 11.96
CA GLY A 114 17.84 3.10 12.15
C GLY A 114 18.62 2.44 13.29
N PRO A 115 18.33 1.16 13.59
CA PRO A 115 17.32 0.35 12.91
C PRO A 115 15.91 0.88 13.16
N LEU A 116 15.06 0.89 12.14
CA LEU A 116 13.65 1.19 12.33
C LEU A 116 13.01 0.09 13.16
N GLU A 117 12.14 0.47 14.07
CA GLU A 117 11.43 -0.49 14.89
C GLU A 117 10.47 -1.35 14.05
N THR A 118 10.24 -2.57 14.51
CA THR A 118 9.15 -3.39 14.00
C THR A 118 7.85 -2.84 14.58
N GLY A 119 6.92 -2.44 13.71
CA GLY A 119 5.67 -1.82 14.15
C GLY A 119 4.76 -2.83 14.82
N ARG A 120 4.34 -2.59 16.04
CA ARG A 120 3.33 -3.41 16.74
C ARG A 120 1.95 -3.41 16.06
N GLY A 121 1.85 -2.74 14.91
CA GLY A 121 0.62 -2.55 14.13
C GLY A 121 0.34 -3.60 13.05
N ALA A 122 1.26 -4.52 12.78
CA ALA A 122 1.15 -5.50 11.69
C ALA A 122 -0.19 -6.27 11.70
N LYS A 123 -0.64 -6.72 12.87
CA LYS A 123 -1.92 -7.46 12.99
C LYS A 123 -3.17 -6.67 12.59
N LYS A 124 -3.16 -5.34 12.70
CA LYS A 124 -4.30 -4.51 12.28
C LYS A 124 -4.29 -4.16 10.79
N GLN A 125 -3.11 -4.13 10.19
CA GLN A 125 -2.92 -3.71 8.80
C GLN A 125 -3.11 -4.85 7.80
N ASP A 126 -2.73 -6.10 8.15
CA ASP A 126 -2.96 -7.28 7.30
C ASP A 126 -4.45 -7.53 7.04
N SER A 127 -5.29 -7.42 8.08
CA SER A 127 -6.75 -7.55 7.91
C SER A 127 -7.34 -6.40 7.07
N PHE A 128 -6.70 -5.23 7.05
CA PHE A 128 -7.12 -4.09 6.26
C PHE A 128 -6.73 -4.27 4.79
N ASP A 129 -5.51 -4.73 4.52
CA ASP A 129 -5.01 -4.98 3.17
C ASP A 129 -5.81 -6.10 2.47
N GLU A 130 -6.09 -7.20 3.15
CA GLU A 130 -6.89 -8.31 2.62
C GLU A 130 -8.29 -7.86 2.17
N LYS A 131 -8.93 -6.97 2.92
CA LYS A 131 -10.23 -6.40 2.56
C LYS A 131 -10.18 -5.58 1.27
N PHE A 132 -9.14 -4.79 1.08
CA PHE A 132 -8.96 -4.00 -0.13
C PHE A 132 -8.73 -4.89 -1.35
N TYR A 133 -7.96 -5.97 -1.21
CA TYR A 133 -7.75 -6.94 -2.29
C TYR A 133 -9.02 -7.66 -2.66
N ARG A 134 -9.77 -8.11 -1.67
CA ARG A 134 -11.07 -8.76 -1.88
C ARG A 134 -12.02 -7.81 -2.63
N ALA A 135 -12.18 -6.58 -2.14
CA ALA A 135 -13.01 -5.58 -2.78
C ALA A 135 -12.54 -5.26 -4.21
N ALA A 136 -11.22 -5.20 -4.45
CA ALA A 136 -10.67 -5.00 -5.79
C ALA A 136 -11.01 -6.17 -6.73
N THR A 137 -10.90 -7.41 -6.26
CA THR A 137 -11.25 -8.60 -7.02
C THR A 137 -12.74 -8.65 -7.34
N GLU A 138 -13.61 -8.42 -6.36
CA GLU A 138 -15.07 -8.48 -6.50
C GLU A 138 -15.61 -7.34 -7.39
N THR A 139 -15.00 -6.15 -7.34
CA THR A 139 -15.42 -5.00 -8.16
C THR A 139 -14.74 -4.92 -9.52
N GLY A 140 -13.65 -5.66 -9.75
CA GLY A 140 -12.79 -5.51 -10.92
C GLY A 140 -12.16 -4.10 -11.02
N LEU A 141 -11.92 -3.46 -9.86
CA LEU A 141 -11.18 -2.21 -9.74
C LEU A 141 -9.74 -2.48 -9.28
N SER A 142 -8.82 -1.54 -9.51
CA SER A 142 -7.49 -1.67 -8.94
C SER A 142 -7.54 -1.48 -7.41
N VAL A 143 -6.66 -2.18 -6.69
CA VAL A 143 -6.52 -2.05 -5.23
C VAL A 143 -6.26 -0.59 -4.84
N ASN A 144 -5.44 0.12 -5.63
CA ASN A 144 -5.19 1.54 -5.43
C ASN A 144 -6.45 2.40 -5.51
N THR A 145 -7.37 2.08 -6.45
CA THR A 145 -8.67 2.77 -6.54
C THR A 145 -9.52 2.53 -5.30
N ILE A 146 -9.61 1.28 -4.85
CA ILE A 146 -10.32 0.90 -3.63
C ILE A 146 -9.71 1.61 -2.42
N TYR A 147 -8.38 1.61 -2.31
CA TYR A 147 -7.67 2.27 -1.22
C TYR A 147 -7.91 3.79 -1.19
N LYS A 148 -7.85 4.47 -2.34
CA LYS A 148 -8.12 5.92 -2.45
C LYS A 148 -9.53 6.27 -2.01
N ILE A 149 -10.52 5.45 -2.37
CA ILE A 149 -11.92 5.67 -1.99
C ILE A 149 -12.11 5.46 -0.49
N PHE A 150 -11.83 4.25 0.01
CA PHE A 150 -12.10 3.90 1.39
C PHE A 150 -11.14 4.56 2.38
N GLY A 151 -9.86 4.73 2.02
CA GLY A 151 -8.90 5.48 2.84
C GLY A 151 -9.14 6.98 2.86
N GLY A 152 -9.66 7.56 1.77
CA GLY A 152 -10.08 8.96 1.70
C GLY A 152 -11.30 9.24 2.57
N ILE A 153 -12.28 8.35 2.57
CA ILE A 153 -13.53 8.48 3.33
C ILE A 153 -13.29 8.45 4.84
N VAL A 154 -12.38 7.62 5.32
CA VAL A 154 -12.05 7.53 6.76
C VAL A 154 -11.62 8.88 7.33
N LYS A 155 -11.11 9.79 6.49
CA LYS A 155 -10.67 11.14 6.90
C LYS A 155 -11.80 12.16 6.96
N GLU A 156 -12.97 11.83 6.38
CA GLU A 156 -14.05 12.80 6.16
C GLU A 156 -15.17 12.73 7.21
N GLU A 157 -15.06 12.01 8.27
CA GLU A 157 -16.03 11.93 9.38
C GLU A 157 -17.52 11.91 8.96
N LYS A 158 -17.84 11.50 7.72
CA LYS A 158 -19.20 11.37 7.18
C LYS A 158 -19.38 10.06 6.44
N ALA A 159 -20.63 9.56 6.39
CA ALA A 159 -20.97 8.29 5.77
C ALA A 159 -21.51 8.41 4.34
N ASP A 160 -22.05 9.58 3.99
CA ASP A 160 -22.80 9.79 2.77
C ASP A 160 -22.07 10.78 1.85
N PHE A 161 -21.90 10.42 0.58
CA PHE A 161 -21.11 11.17 -0.40
C PHE A 161 -21.85 11.32 -1.72
N THR A 162 -21.58 12.38 -2.43
CA THR A 162 -21.95 12.52 -3.84
C THR A 162 -20.84 12.01 -4.75
N SER A 163 -21.15 11.63 -5.99
CA SER A 163 -20.13 11.27 -7.00
C SER A 163 -19.06 12.37 -7.18
N ARG A 164 -19.45 13.64 -7.02
CA ARG A 164 -18.54 14.78 -7.16
C ARG A 164 -17.53 14.84 -6.00
N GLU A 165 -17.98 14.61 -4.77
CA GLU A 165 -17.10 14.58 -3.59
C GLU A 165 -16.11 13.41 -3.68
N LEU A 166 -16.59 12.21 -4.02
CA LEU A 166 -15.74 11.05 -4.21
C LEU A 166 -14.72 11.25 -5.35
N ALA A 167 -15.14 11.90 -6.44
CA ALA A 167 -14.25 12.24 -7.55
C ALA A 167 -13.13 13.20 -7.11
N ALA A 168 -13.46 14.19 -6.28
CA ALA A 168 -12.48 15.12 -5.72
C ALA A 168 -11.50 14.42 -4.77
N ILE A 169 -11.99 13.56 -3.87
CA ILE A 169 -11.17 12.76 -2.94
C ILE A 169 -10.17 11.88 -3.72
N CYS A 170 -10.63 11.24 -4.80
CA CYS A 170 -9.81 10.32 -5.58
C CYS A 170 -8.95 10.98 -6.66
N GLY A 171 -9.14 12.28 -6.91
CA GLY A 171 -8.44 13.00 -7.99
C GLY A 171 -8.80 12.53 -9.39
N VAL A 172 -10.07 12.13 -9.61
CA VAL A 172 -10.57 11.65 -10.92
C VAL A 172 -11.73 12.50 -11.44
N SER A 173 -12.10 12.33 -12.72
CA SER A 173 -13.29 12.99 -13.25
C SER A 173 -14.58 12.39 -12.67
N VAL A 174 -15.64 13.19 -12.56
CA VAL A 174 -16.97 12.72 -12.11
C VAL A 174 -17.47 11.57 -12.98
N ARG A 175 -17.24 11.61 -14.29
CA ARG A 175 -17.61 10.53 -15.22
C ARG A 175 -16.86 9.22 -14.92
N THR A 176 -15.59 9.31 -14.54
CA THR A 176 -14.79 8.14 -14.10
C THR A 176 -15.34 7.62 -12.78
N MET A 177 -15.63 8.52 -11.83
CA MET A 177 -16.19 8.15 -10.55
C MET A 177 -17.56 7.49 -10.68
N ASP A 178 -18.44 7.97 -11.55
CA ASP A 178 -19.75 7.33 -11.80
C ASP A 178 -19.60 5.86 -12.25
N ARG A 179 -18.60 5.55 -13.08
CA ARG A 179 -18.30 4.18 -13.51
C ARG A 179 -17.76 3.31 -12.36
N ILE A 180 -16.95 3.90 -11.51
CA ILE A 180 -16.41 3.24 -10.30
C ILE A 180 -17.55 2.93 -9.34
N ILE A 181 -18.46 3.89 -9.11
CA ILE A 181 -19.62 3.75 -8.23
C ILE A 181 -20.51 2.61 -8.69
N LEU A 182 -20.78 2.50 -9.98
CA LEU A 182 -21.59 1.38 -10.51
C LEU A 182 -20.98 0.03 -10.10
N LYS A 183 -19.68 -0.15 -10.30
CA LYS A 183 -18.97 -1.38 -9.92
C LYS A 183 -18.99 -1.65 -8.41
N LEU A 184 -18.87 -0.59 -7.59
CA LEU A 184 -18.95 -0.72 -6.13
C LEU A 184 -20.38 -1.10 -5.68
N CYS A 185 -21.41 -0.50 -6.28
CA CYS A 185 -22.80 -0.83 -5.97
C CYS A 185 -23.16 -2.24 -6.45
N ASP A 186 -22.72 -2.66 -7.64
CA ASP A 186 -22.95 -4.02 -8.17
C ASP A 186 -22.31 -5.09 -7.28
N ALA A 187 -21.17 -4.78 -6.63
CA ALA A 187 -20.49 -5.67 -5.69
C ALA A 187 -20.95 -5.49 -4.22
N GLY A 188 -21.95 -4.63 -3.95
CA GLY A 188 -22.50 -4.43 -2.60
C GLY A 188 -21.67 -3.53 -1.68
N TYR A 189 -20.68 -2.82 -2.19
CA TYR A 189 -19.85 -1.90 -1.40
C TYR A 189 -20.41 -0.49 -1.27
N CYS A 190 -21.46 -0.17 -2.02
CA CYS A 190 -22.19 1.08 -1.86
C CYS A 190 -23.67 0.92 -2.22
N GLU A 191 -24.51 1.82 -1.69
CA GLU A 191 -25.92 1.96 -2.07
C GLU A 191 -26.25 3.41 -2.40
N VAL A 192 -27.23 3.60 -3.27
CA VAL A 192 -27.80 4.92 -3.56
C VAL A 192 -28.95 5.16 -2.59
N ILE A 193 -28.76 6.07 -1.62
CA ILE A 193 -29.77 6.35 -0.59
C ILE A 193 -30.78 7.43 -1.00
N SER A 194 -30.39 8.35 -1.87
CA SER A 194 -31.31 9.38 -2.41
C SER A 194 -30.77 10.05 -3.67
N GLU A 195 -31.67 10.69 -4.42
CA GLU A 195 -31.30 11.58 -5.54
C GLU A 195 -31.67 13.01 -5.15
N LYS A 196 -30.70 13.92 -5.16
CA LYS A 196 -30.91 15.34 -4.85
C LYS A 196 -30.89 16.17 -6.13
N LEU A 197 -31.97 16.82 -6.42
CA LEU A 197 -32.03 17.83 -7.48
C LEU A 197 -31.30 19.09 -7.00
N MET A 198 -30.13 19.39 -7.56
CA MET A 198 -29.31 20.54 -7.15
C MET A 198 -29.76 21.87 -7.75
N HIS A 199 -30.51 21.87 -8.90
CA HIS A 199 -31.13 23.03 -9.53
C HIS A 199 -32.31 22.62 -10.44
N LYS A 200 -33.21 23.58 -10.76
CA LYS A 200 -34.39 23.39 -11.63
C LYS A 200 -34.08 22.86 -13.05
N SER A 201 -32.83 22.84 -13.46
CA SER A 201 -32.38 22.23 -14.72
C SER A 201 -31.00 21.61 -14.54
N GLY A 202 -30.93 20.33 -14.24
CA GLY A 202 -29.66 19.58 -14.11
C GLY A 202 -29.90 18.12 -13.76
N ARG A 203 -28.96 17.25 -14.11
CA ARG A 203 -29.03 15.83 -13.73
C ARG A 203 -29.00 15.70 -12.20
N PRO A 204 -29.91 14.91 -11.60
CA PRO A 204 -29.93 14.70 -10.16
C PRO A 204 -28.57 14.20 -9.67
N SER A 205 -28.11 14.74 -8.54
CA SER A 205 -26.90 14.24 -7.88
C SER A 205 -27.30 13.11 -6.94
N ARG A 206 -26.70 11.94 -7.13
CA ARG A 206 -26.94 10.77 -6.28
C ARG A 206 -26.17 10.94 -4.97
N ILE A 207 -26.84 10.65 -3.87
CA ILE A 207 -26.20 10.49 -2.56
C ILE A 207 -25.98 9.01 -2.33
N LEU A 208 -24.74 8.66 -2.04
CA LEU A 208 -24.23 7.32 -1.93
C LEU A 208 -23.80 7.07 -0.50
N ARG A 209 -24.16 5.93 0.05
CA ARG A 209 -23.61 5.40 1.29
C ARG A 209 -22.65 4.30 0.97
N LEU A 210 -21.43 4.43 1.46
CA LEU A 210 -20.39 3.42 1.31
C LEU A 210 -20.41 2.51 2.53
N HIS A 211 -20.43 1.21 2.28
CA HIS A 211 -20.39 0.21 3.34
C HIS A 211 -18.95 -0.02 3.76
N PRO A 212 -18.65 -0.06 5.09
CA PRO A 212 -17.32 -0.41 5.57
C PRO A 212 -16.89 -1.76 4.98
N LEU A 213 -15.63 -1.86 4.57
CA LEU A 213 -15.08 -3.14 4.12
C LEU A 213 -15.13 -4.13 5.29
N GLN A 214 -16.14 -5.03 5.29
CA GLN A 214 -16.35 -5.98 6.38
C GLN A 214 -15.35 -7.13 6.32
N ILE A 215 -14.93 -7.60 7.51
CA ILE A 215 -14.29 -8.91 7.67
C ILE A 215 -15.44 -9.91 7.80
N TYR A 216 -15.67 -10.73 6.80
CA TYR A 216 -16.38 -11.97 7.03
C TYR A 216 -15.37 -12.93 7.68
N ASN A 217 -15.52 -13.14 8.98
CA ASN A 217 -14.91 -14.27 9.64
C ASN A 217 -15.59 -15.52 9.05
N GLY A 218 -14.90 -16.18 8.13
CA GLY A 218 -15.26 -17.52 7.65
C GLY A 218 -14.60 -18.55 8.53
#